data_d2f8dfb6d8873458d17e1a23f4d0e171
#
_entry.id   d2f8dfb6d8873458d17e1a23f4d0e171
#
_cell.length_a   1.000
_cell.length_b   1.000
_cell.length_c   1.000
_cell.angle_alpha   90.00
_cell.angle_beta   90.00
_cell.angle_gamma   90.00
#
_symmetry.space_group_name_H-M   'P 1'
#
loop_
_entity.id
_entity.type
_entity.pdbx_description
1 polymer ?
#
loop_
_entity_poly.entity_id
_entity_poly.type
_entity_poly.pdbx_seq_one_letter_code
_entity_poly.pdbx_strand_id
1 'polypeptide(L)'
;MNQKQNNLINYAKGLGVVVDDIENYTNKESIIHCRCKNGHLIQGSIDYLLKTSFECLECEKERQKNIVDTTPYFLSLDAATYTTGMSIFNKEGQLLGHKTFNVDKKKDYFTRLKLIIEEIYNIITKQDIKCVILEDIQYQQNPVLFKKLAMLQGVIRYWVINILKIELITAMADEWRSYNHIYGTKRPEQKTAAIARAKQIFDTDIPEDESESIFLGNYGIHLYYQNKNYREE
;
A
#
# COMPACT_ATOMS: atom_id res chain seq x y z
N MET A 1 -3.07 29.14 22.57
CA MET A 1 -2.96 28.14 21.50
C MET A 1 -3.36 28.74 20.16
N ASN A 2 -2.60 28.46 19.10
CA ASN A 2 -2.94 28.94 17.76
C ASN A 2 -3.89 27.95 17.04
N GLN A 3 -4.39 28.33 15.85
CA GLN A 3 -5.35 27.54 15.10
C GLN A 3 -4.80 26.15 14.71
N LYS A 4 -3.51 26.04 14.39
CA LYS A 4 -2.88 24.73 14.07
C LYS A 4 -2.85 23.81 15.28
N GLN A 5 -2.52 24.31 16.46
CA GLN A 5 -2.53 23.52 17.70
C GLN A 5 -3.94 23.01 18.03
N ASN A 6 -4.95 23.87 17.89
CA ASN A 6 -6.35 23.49 18.12
C ASN A 6 -6.82 22.41 17.11
N ASN A 7 -6.46 22.57 15.84
CA ASN A 7 -6.79 21.58 14.81
C ASN A 7 -6.14 20.22 15.11
N LEU A 8 -4.86 20.20 15.52
CA LEU A 8 -4.17 18.97 15.90
C LEU A 8 -4.88 18.26 17.05
N ILE A 9 -5.17 18.98 18.13
CA ILE A 9 -5.83 18.39 19.32
C ILE A 9 -7.21 17.83 18.97
N ASN A 10 -8.02 18.59 18.24
CA ASN A 10 -9.36 18.14 17.87
C ASN A 10 -9.32 16.90 16.97
N TYR A 11 -8.40 16.86 16.01
CA TYR A 11 -8.22 15.72 15.13
C TYR A 11 -7.68 14.50 15.90
N ALA A 12 -6.66 14.70 16.75
CA ALA A 12 -6.12 13.64 17.60
C ALA A 12 -7.19 13.03 18.51
N LYS A 13 -8.02 13.88 19.13
CA LYS A 13 -9.13 13.43 20.00
C LYS A 13 -10.13 12.55 19.23
N GLY A 14 -10.45 12.89 17.99
CA GLY A 14 -11.32 12.09 17.12
C GLY A 14 -10.76 10.70 16.81
N LEU A 15 -9.44 10.54 16.84
CA LEU A 15 -8.72 9.28 16.62
C LEU A 15 -8.36 8.54 17.92
N GLY A 16 -8.76 9.05 19.08
CA GLY A 16 -8.38 8.48 20.38
C GLY A 16 -6.89 8.64 20.72
N VAL A 17 -6.24 9.66 20.14
CA VAL A 17 -4.84 10.00 20.40
C VAL A 17 -4.75 11.09 21.45
N VAL A 18 -3.84 10.93 22.41
CA VAL A 18 -3.53 11.94 23.44
C VAL A 18 -2.30 12.74 22.99
N VAL A 19 -2.37 14.04 23.02
CA VAL A 19 -1.24 14.95 22.75
C VAL A 19 -0.62 15.33 24.10
N ASP A 20 0.65 14.98 24.29
CA ASP A 20 1.32 15.09 25.60
C ASP A 20 1.88 16.50 25.86
N ASP A 21 2.39 17.20 24.84
CA ASP A 21 3.22 18.39 25.02
C ASP A 21 2.99 19.50 23.97
N ILE A 22 1.74 19.78 23.64
CA ILE A 22 1.38 20.80 22.65
C ILE A 22 1.91 22.20 22.98
N GLU A 23 2.17 22.48 24.24
CA GLU A 23 2.77 23.73 24.73
C GLU A 23 4.19 23.95 24.21
N ASN A 24 4.91 22.87 23.87
CA ASN A 24 6.25 22.91 23.29
C ASN A 24 6.28 23.40 21.84
N TYR A 25 5.10 23.59 21.21
CA TYR A 25 5.03 24.09 19.86
C TYR A 25 5.40 25.57 19.77
N THR A 26 6.56 25.86 19.20
CA THR A 26 7.06 27.23 18.95
C THR A 26 7.08 27.60 17.46
N ASN A 27 7.30 26.63 16.59
CA ASN A 27 7.36 26.80 15.14
C ASN A 27 7.04 25.48 14.41
N LYS A 28 7.03 25.50 13.06
CA LYS A 28 6.67 24.35 12.22
C LYS A 28 7.61 23.14 12.35
N GLU A 29 8.81 23.33 12.90
CA GLU A 29 9.83 22.29 13.09
C GLU A 29 9.77 21.68 14.50
N SER A 30 8.97 22.27 15.42
CA SER A 30 8.80 21.74 16.76
C SER A 30 8.27 20.30 16.72
N ILE A 31 8.92 19.42 17.46
CA ILE A 31 8.49 18.02 17.62
C ILE A 31 7.45 17.98 18.75
N ILE A 32 6.31 17.39 18.46
CA ILE A 32 5.21 17.15 19.40
C ILE A 32 5.13 15.65 19.68
N HIS A 33 4.92 15.31 20.94
CA HIS A 33 4.74 13.94 21.38
C HIS A 33 3.25 13.65 21.63
N CYS A 34 2.84 12.48 21.17
CA CYS A 34 1.48 11.99 21.29
C CYS A 34 1.48 10.53 21.71
N ARG A 35 0.37 10.04 22.24
CA ARG A 35 0.17 8.60 22.52
C ARG A 35 -1.03 8.11 21.76
N CYS A 36 -0.84 6.98 21.03
CA CYS A 36 -1.96 6.28 20.41
C CYS A 36 -2.89 5.66 21.47
N LYS A 37 -4.04 5.17 21.06
CA LYS A 37 -5.02 4.50 21.95
C LYS A 37 -4.45 3.32 22.75
N ASN A 38 -3.35 2.72 22.29
CA ASN A 38 -2.64 1.62 22.98
C ASN A 38 -1.46 2.13 23.86
N GLY A 39 -1.28 3.45 23.95
CA GLY A 39 -0.24 4.06 24.81
C GLY A 39 1.13 4.21 24.15
N HIS A 40 1.34 3.76 22.91
CA HIS A 40 2.62 3.90 22.21
C HIS A 40 2.91 5.36 21.87
N LEU A 41 4.18 5.74 22.00
CA LEU A 41 4.66 7.07 21.67
C LEU A 41 4.66 7.29 20.15
N ILE A 42 4.06 8.39 19.72
CA ILE A 42 4.13 8.92 18.36
C ILE A 42 4.74 10.30 18.46
N GLN A 43 5.69 10.64 17.59
CA GLN A 43 6.31 11.96 17.61
C GLN A 43 6.51 12.51 16.19
N GLY A 44 6.43 13.84 16.08
CA GLY A 44 6.65 14.52 14.80
C GLY A 44 6.25 15.99 14.85
N SER A 45 6.53 16.71 13.76
CA SER A 45 5.97 18.06 13.61
C SER A 45 4.43 17.99 13.47
N ILE A 46 3.75 19.09 13.76
CA ILE A 46 2.27 19.15 13.62
C ILE A 46 1.85 18.77 12.18
N ASP A 47 2.55 19.29 11.17
CA ASP A 47 2.22 19.01 9.77
C ASP A 47 2.43 17.53 9.42
N TYR A 48 3.46 16.89 9.99
CA TYR A 48 3.70 15.44 9.86
C TYR A 48 2.58 14.64 10.53
N LEU A 49 2.27 14.91 11.79
CA LEU A 49 1.24 14.19 12.55
C LEU A 49 -0.14 14.28 11.90
N LEU A 50 -0.53 15.46 11.41
CA LEU A 50 -1.78 15.63 10.67
C LEU A 50 -1.78 14.88 9.35
N LYS A 51 -0.67 14.92 8.61
CA LYS A 51 -0.52 14.22 7.31
C LYS A 51 -0.55 12.70 7.47
N THR A 52 0.02 12.17 8.55
CA THR A 52 0.08 10.73 8.84
C THR A 52 -1.12 10.23 9.64
N SER A 53 -2.08 11.09 9.94
CA SER A 53 -3.23 10.74 10.77
C SER A 53 -2.84 10.04 12.08
N PHE A 54 -1.71 10.46 12.65
CA PHE A 54 -1.13 9.85 13.86
C PHE A 54 -0.85 8.36 13.75
N GLU A 55 -0.42 7.89 12.59
CA GLU A 55 -0.04 6.50 12.40
C GLU A 55 0.95 6.04 13.48
N CYS A 56 0.64 4.92 14.10
CA CYS A 56 1.50 4.31 15.11
C CYS A 56 2.22 3.08 14.56
N LEU A 57 3.52 3.22 14.32
CA LEU A 57 4.35 2.13 13.79
C LEU A 57 4.35 0.88 14.67
N GLU A 58 4.33 1.04 16.00
CA GLU A 58 4.32 -0.09 16.92
C GLU A 58 2.97 -0.85 16.86
N CYS A 59 1.84 -0.14 16.76
CA CYS A 59 0.55 -0.79 16.53
C CYS A 59 0.52 -1.57 15.21
N GLU A 60 1.12 -1.02 14.16
CA GLU A 60 1.20 -1.71 12.87
C GLU A 60 2.08 -2.97 12.95
N LYS A 61 3.24 -2.88 13.60
CA LYS A 61 4.10 -4.05 13.86
C LYS A 61 3.37 -5.13 14.65
N GLU A 62 2.66 -4.74 15.70
CA GLU A 62 1.87 -5.67 16.51
C GLU A 62 0.76 -6.33 15.69
N ARG A 63 0.06 -5.55 14.87
CA ARG A 63 -0.97 -6.06 13.96
C ARG A 63 -0.40 -7.10 13.01
N GLN A 64 0.77 -6.84 12.43
CA GLN A 64 1.42 -7.76 11.49
C GLN A 64 2.02 -9.02 12.16
N LYS A 65 2.38 -8.95 13.44
CA LYS A 65 2.88 -10.11 14.19
C LYS A 65 1.77 -11.04 14.69
N ASN A 66 0.60 -10.50 15.00
CA ASN A 66 -0.52 -11.24 15.59
C ASN A 66 -1.52 -11.71 14.52
N ILE A 67 -1.05 -12.49 13.55
CA ILE A 67 -1.90 -13.06 12.50
C ILE A 67 -2.70 -14.23 13.07
N VAL A 68 -4.02 -14.07 13.14
CA VAL A 68 -4.96 -15.11 13.60
C VAL A 68 -5.60 -15.83 12.41
N ASP A 69 -6.07 -15.06 11.41
CA ASP A 69 -6.62 -15.61 10.19
C ASP A 69 -5.56 -15.67 9.09
N THR A 70 -5.25 -16.87 8.62
CA THR A 70 -4.30 -17.12 7.54
C THR A 70 -4.99 -17.37 6.20
N THR A 71 -6.31 -17.13 6.10
CA THR A 71 -7.07 -17.30 4.85
C THR A 71 -6.76 -16.16 3.89
N PRO A 72 -6.21 -16.42 2.70
CA PRO A 72 -5.97 -15.39 1.70
C PRO A 72 -7.28 -14.73 1.25
N TYR A 73 -7.25 -13.42 1.03
CA TYR A 73 -8.40 -12.66 0.55
C TYR A 73 -8.04 -11.68 -0.55
N PHE A 74 -6.97 -10.91 -0.36
CA PHE A 74 -6.50 -9.91 -1.31
C PHE A 74 -5.20 -10.34 -1.98
N LEU A 75 -5.09 -10.05 -3.28
CA LEU A 75 -3.83 -10.10 -4.04
C LEU A 75 -3.50 -8.72 -4.56
N SER A 76 -2.38 -8.16 -4.14
CA SER A 76 -1.85 -6.91 -4.66
C SER A 76 -0.80 -7.15 -5.73
N LEU A 77 -0.87 -6.37 -6.82
CA LEU A 77 -0.05 -6.52 -8.03
C LEU A 77 0.59 -5.18 -8.44
N ASP A 78 1.89 -5.04 -8.26
CA ASP A 78 2.72 -4.06 -8.96
C ASP A 78 3.19 -4.69 -10.27
N ALA A 79 2.37 -4.57 -11.32
CA ALA A 79 2.54 -5.32 -12.57
C ALA A 79 3.36 -4.56 -13.59
N ALA A 80 4.54 -5.09 -13.95
CA ALA A 80 5.38 -4.60 -15.02
C ALA A 80 5.66 -5.67 -16.09
N THR A 81 6.28 -5.28 -17.20
CA THR A 81 6.43 -6.17 -18.38
C THR A 81 7.51 -7.23 -18.25
N TYR A 82 8.29 -7.21 -17.17
CA TYR A 82 9.39 -8.15 -16.90
C TYR A 82 9.35 -8.68 -15.47
N THR A 83 8.94 -7.83 -14.54
CA THR A 83 8.82 -8.15 -13.13
C THR A 83 7.41 -7.85 -12.68
N THR A 84 6.93 -8.55 -11.70
CA THR A 84 5.66 -8.28 -11.05
C THR A 84 5.82 -8.54 -9.57
N GLY A 85 5.73 -7.48 -8.77
CA GLY A 85 5.65 -7.58 -7.32
C GLY A 85 4.26 -8.05 -6.92
N MET A 86 4.19 -9.02 -6.02
CA MET A 86 2.93 -9.63 -5.58
C MET A 86 2.90 -9.76 -4.08
N SER A 87 1.77 -9.41 -3.46
CA SER A 87 1.57 -9.56 -2.02
C SER A 87 0.17 -10.09 -1.74
N ILE A 88 0.06 -11.02 -0.78
CA ILE A 88 -1.19 -11.66 -0.39
C ILE A 88 -1.53 -11.24 1.03
N PHE A 89 -2.79 -10.86 1.26
CA PHE A 89 -3.28 -10.45 2.57
C PHE A 89 -4.53 -11.24 2.94
N ASN A 90 -4.74 -11.39 4.24
CA ASN A 90 -6.02 -11.85 4.77
C ASN A 90 -7.08 -10.74 4.71
N LYS A 91 -8.28 -11.04 5.15
CA LYS A 91 -9.39 -10.08 5.15
C LYS A 91 -9.13 -8.88 6.06
N GLU A 92 -8.41 -9.05 7.16
CA GLU A 92 -8.02 -7.98 8.10
C GLU A 92 -6.87 -7.09 7.58
N GLY A 93 -6.34 -7.37 6.39
CA GLY A 93 -5.24 -6.64 5.77
C GLY A 93 -3.86 -6.98 6.34
N GLN A 94 -3.71 -8.14 7.00
CA GLN A 94 -2.42 -8.63 7.46
C GLN A 94 -1.71 -9.35 6.32
N LEU A 95 -0.41 -9.11 6.16
CA LEU A 95 0.42 -9.70 5.11
C LEU A 95 0.64 -11.20 5.38
N LEU A 96 0.21 -12.04 4.46
CA LEU A 96 0.42 -13.50 4.53
C LEU A 96 1.64 -13.97 3.73
N GLY A 97 2.01 -13.22 2.69
CA GLY A 97 3.14 -13.56 1.86
C GLY A 97 3.38 -12.53 0.76
N HIS A 98 4.59 -12.55 0.23
CA HIS A 98 5.00 -11.68 -0.87
C HIS A 98 6.01 -12.40 -1.76
N LYS A 99 6.08 -12.01 -3.03
CA LYS A 99 7.09 -12.49 -3.97
C LYS A 99 7.24 -11.58 -5.17
N THR A 100 8.38 -11.67 -5.83
CA THR A 100 8.61 -11.12 -7.17
C THR A 100 8.56 -12.23 -8.20
N PHE A 101 7.72 -12.08 -9.21
CA PHE A 101 7.70 -12.94 -10.39
C PHE A 101 8.48 -12.29 -11.53
N ASN A 102 9.50 -12.98 -12.03
CA ASN A 102 10.37 -12.51 -13.09
C ASN A 102 10.19 -13.32 -14.37
N VAL A 103 10.14 -12.62 -15.50
CA VAL A 103 10.09 -13.23 -16.83
C VAL A 103 11.34 -12.84 -17.62
N ASP A 104 11.91 -13.81 -18.35
CA ASP A 104 13.10 -13.59 -19.17
C ASP A 104 12.86 -12.46 -20.19
N LYS A 105 13.67 -11.41 -20.11
CA LYS A 105 13.63 -10.22 -20.98
C LYS A 105 13.87 -10.57 -22.46
N LYS A 106 14.51 -11.70 -22.76
CA LYS A 106 14.77 -12.17 -24.14
C LYS A 106 13.53 -12.71 -24.82
N LYS A 107 12.51 -13.11 -24.07
CA LYS A 107 11.22 -13.54 -24.63
C LYS A 107 10.49 -12.34 -25.30
N ASP A 108 9.77 -12.61 -26.37
CA ASP A 108 8.92 -11.59 -26.97
C ASP A 108 7.82 -11.12 -25.97
N TYR A 109 7.23 -9.96 -26.28
CA TYR A 109 6.28 -9.35 -25.36
C TYR A 109 5.05 -10.22 -25.08
N PHE A 110 4.49 -10.88 -26.09
CA PHE A 110 3.26 -11.67 -25.91
C PHE A 110 3.51 -12.95 -25.13
N THR A 111 4.66 -13.57 -25.32
CA THR A 111 5.11 -14.70 -24.46
C THR A 111 5.26 -14.28 -23.02
N ARG A 112 5.85 -13.10 -22.73
CA ARG A 112 5.95 -12.58 -21.36
C ARG A 112 4.58 -12.27 -20.77
N LEU A 113 3.71 -11.59 -21.54
CA LEU A 113 2.34 -11.31 -21.12
C LEU A 113 1.60 -12.59 -20.71
N LYS A 114 1.68 -13.63 -21.54
CA LYS A 114 1.08 -14.93 -21.25
C LYS A 114 1.57 -15.49 -19.91
N LEU A 115 2.90 -15.55 -19.71
CA LEU A 115 3.49 -16.10 -18.47
C LEU A 115 3.09 -15.32 -17.23
N ILE A 116 3.02 -13.97 -17.29
CA ILE A 116 2.57 -13.14 -16.18
C ILE A 116 1.10 -13.43 -15.85
N ILE A 117 0.24 -13.49 -16.85
CA ILE A 117 -1.19 -13.80 -16.67
C ILE A 117 -1.41 -15.19 -16.10
N GLU A 118 -0.68 -16.20 -16.60
CA GLU A 118 -0.74 -17.58 -16.09
C GLU A 118 -0.33 -17.65 -14.61
N GLU A 119 0.71 -16.89 -14.21
CA GLU A 119 1.14 -16.85 -12.82
C GLU A 119 0.09 -16.17 -11.92
N ILE A 120 -0.44 -15.03 -12.35
CA ILE A 120 -1.52 -14.33 -11.62
C ILE A 120 -2.74 -15.24 -11.47
N TYR A 121 -3.17 -15.89 -12.55
CA TYR A 121 -4.28 -16.84 -12.55
C TYR A 121 -4.06 -17.99 -11.57
N ASN A 122 -2.86 -18.59 -11.60
CA ASN A 122 -2.50 -19.68 -10.70
C ASN A 122 -2.58 -19.28 -9.22
N ILE A 123 -2.13 -18.05 -8.88
CA ILE A 123 -2.21 -17.55 -7.50
C ILE A 123 -3.69 -17.35 -7.11
N ILE A 124 -4.46 -16.66 -7.94
CA ILE A 124 -5.86 -16.37 -7.66
C ILE A 124 -6.65 -17.65 -7.41
N THR A 125 -6.47 -18.66 -8.27
CA THR A 125 -7.24 -19.90 -8.18
C THR A 125 -6.77 -20.81 -7.05
N LYS A 126 -5.45 -20.94 -6.83
CA LYS A 126 -4.91 -21.82 -5.77
C LYS A 126 -5.12 -21.26 -4.36
N GLN A 127 -5.14 -19.94 -4.23
CA GLN A 127 -5.29 -19.24 -2.94
C GLN A 127 -6.72 -18.76 -2.70
N ASP A 128 -7.65 -19.02 -3.61
CA ASP A 128 -9.05 -18.60 -3.53
C ASP A 128 -9.23 -17.09 -3.28
N ILE A 129 -8.42 -16.28 -3.97
CA ILE A 129 -8.42 -14.82 -3.84
C ILE A 129 -9.80 -14.24 -4.21
N LYS A 130 -10.29 -13.29 -3.43
CA LYS A 130 -11.61 -12.66 -3.60
C LYS A 130 -11.53 -11.26 -4.18
N CYS A 131 -10.41 -10.56 -4.02
CA CYS A 131 -10.20 -9.21 -4.53
C CYS A 131 -8.76 -9.05 -5.01
N VAL A 132 -8.59 -8.46 -6.19
CA VAL A 132 -7.29 -8.05 -6.74
C VAL A 132 -7.13 -6.54 -6.59
N ILE A 133 -5.95 -6.11 -6.15
CA ILE A 133 -5.53 -4.71 -6.08
C ILE A 133 -4.44 -4.52 -7.11
N LEU A 134 -4.60 -3.57 -8.02
CA LEU A 134 -3.71 -3.33 -9.15
C LEU A 134 -3.25 -1.88 -9.19
N GLU A 135 -1.92 -1.63 -9.28
CA GLU A 135 -1.44 -0.27 -9.55
C GLU A 135 -1.94 0.20 -10.92
N ASP A 136 -2.58 1.36 -10.98
CA ASP A 136 -3.00 1.95 -12.24
C ASP A 136 -1.82 2.60 -12.97
N ILE A 137 -1.79 2.47 -14.29
CA ILE A 137 -0.72 3.07 -15.08
C ILE A 137 -0.91 4.57 -15.16
N GLN A 138 0.20 5.28 -14.92
CA GLN A 138 0.30 6.70 -15.26
C GLN A 138 0.90 6.87 -16.66
N TYR A 139 0.63 8.01 -17.28
CA TYR A 139 1.26 8.36 -18.55
C TYR A 139 2.78 8.27 -18.45
N GLN A 140 3.40 7.58 -19.40
CA GLN A 140 4.84 7.41 -19.50
C GLN A 140 5.37 8.21 -20.71
N GLN A 141 6.51 8.86 -20.55
CA GLN A 141 7.17 9.57 -21.66
C GLN A 141 7.57 8.62 -22.80
N ASN A 142 7.78 7.33 -22.51
CA ASN A 142 8.04 6.31 -23.52
C ASN A 142 6.72 5.68 -23.98
N PRO A 143 6.20 6.05 -25.17
CA PRO A 143 4.90 5.58 -25.66
C PRO A 143 4.88 4.06 -25.93
N VAL A 144 6.03 3.45 -26.27
CA VAL A 144 6.12 2.02 -26.50
C VAL A 144 5.96 1.24 -25.19
N LEU A 145 6.63 1.71 -24.12
CA LEU A 145 6.49 1.11 -22.80
C LEU A 145 5.07 1.31 -22.27
N PHE A 146 4.53 2.52 -22.36
CA PHE A 146 3.16 2.83 -21.96
C PHE A 146 2.13 1.91 -22.64
N LYS A 147 2.24 1.72 -23.97
CA LYS A 147 1.36 0.82 -24.72
C LYS A 147 1.43 -0.62 -24.21
N LYS A 148 2.64 -1.13 -23.94
CA LYS A 148 2.83 -2.49 -23.40
C LYS A 148 2.23 -2.65 -22.00
N LEU A 149 2.42 -1.67 -21.13
CA LEU A 149 1.81 -1.68 -19.79
C LEU A 149 0.28 -1.60 -19.87
N ALA A 150 -0.26 -0.74 -20.75
CA ALA A 150 -1.70 -0.62 -20.94
C ALA A 150 -2.33 -1.94 -21.44
N MET A 151 -1.66 -2.64 -22.35
CA MET A 151 -2.11 -3.95 -22.84
C MET A 151 -2.08 -5.00 -21.71
N LEU A 152 -1.00 -5.05 -20.90
CA LEU A 152 -0.89 -5.96 -19.76
C LEU A 152 -2.02 -5.71 -18.75
N GLN A 153 -2.24 -4.46 -18.37
CA GLN A 153 -3.30 -4.10 -17.42
C GLN A 153 -4.70 -4.37 -17.99
N GLY A 154 -4.92 -4.09 -19.28
CA GLY A 154 -6.19 -4.38 -19.96
C GLY A 154 -6.54 -5.87 -19.89
N VAL A 155 -5.54 -6.75 -20.08
CA VAL A 155 -5.74 -8.20 -19.98
C VAL A 155 -6.00 -8.61 -18.53
N ILE A 156 -5.23 -8.11 -17.55
CA ILE A 156 -5.45 -8.39 -16.11
C ILE A 156 -6.88 -7.98 -15.72
N ARG A 157 -7.30 -6.75 -16.03
CA ARG A 157 -8.63 -6.21 -15.73
C ARG A 157 -9.74 -7.07 -16.34
N TYR A 158 -9.60 -7.41 -17.63
CA TYR A 158 -10.58 -8.25 -18.31
C TYR A 158 -10.73 -9.61 -17.65
N TRP A 159 -9.61 -10.25 -17.33
CA TRP A 159 -9.63 -11.58 -16.67
C TRP A 159 -10.24 -11.53 -15.28
N VAL A 160 -9.80 -10.60 -14.45
CA VAL A 160 -10.29 -10.46 -13.07
C VAL A 160 -11.79 -10.20 -13.04
N ILE A 161 -12.26 -9.23 -13.83
CA ILE A 161 -13.65 -8.77 -13.79
C ILE A 161 -14.59 -9.71 -14.56
N ASN A 162 -14.20 -10.11 -15.78
CA ASN A 162 -15.16 -10.78 -16.69
C ASN A 162 -15.03 -12.31 -16.68
N ILE A 163 -13.83 -12.86 -16.46
CA ILE A 163 -13.60 -14.31 -16.47
C ILE A 163 -13.70 -14.87 -15.06
N LEU A 164 -12.95 -14.33 -14.12
CA LEU A 164 -12.94 -14.81 -12.73
C LEU A 164 -14.08 -14.26 -11.90
N LYS A 165 -14.67 -13.12 -12.32
CA LYS A 165 -15.78 -12.43 -11.65
C LYS A 165 -15.48 -12.11 -10.18
N ILE A 166 -14.27 -11.71 -9.90
CA ILE A 166 -13.83 -11.24 -8.58
C ILE A 166 -13.62 -9.73 -8.59
N GLU A 167 -13.58 -9.15 -7.41
CA GLU A 167 -13.49 -7.70 -7.26
C GLU A 167 -12.11 -7.19 -7.67
N LEU A 168 -12.07 -5.99 -8.29
CA LEU A 168 -10.84 -5.31 -8.69
C LEU A 168 -10.84 -3.89 -8.12
N ILE A 169 -9.79 -3.57 -7.37
CA ILE A 169 -9.47 -2.22 -6.91
C ILE A 169 -8.27 -1.72 -7.70
N THR A 170 -8.30 -0.47 -8.13
CA THR A 170 -7.14 0.16 -8.75
C THR A 170 -6.73 1.40 -7.96
N ALA A 171 -5.42 1.65 -7.86
CA ALA A 171 -4.86 2.77 -7.15
C ALA A 171 -3.68 3.38 -7.91
N MET A 172 -3.58 4.70 -7.93
CA MET A 172 -2.46 5.40 -8.54
C MET A 172 -1.24 5.40 -7.64
N ALA A 173 -0.05 5.47 -8.25
CA ALA A 173 1.21 5.38 -7.53
C ALA A 173 1.41 6.51 -6.49
N ASP A 174 0.96 7.73 -6.77
CA ASP A 174 1.03 8.85 -5.85
C ASP A 174 0.06 8.71 -4.67
N GLU A 175 -1.11 8.12 -4.89
CA GLU A 175 -2.11 7.87 -3.85
C GLU A 175 -1.59 6.88 -2.81
N TRP A 176 -1.19 5.67 -3.23
CA TRP A 176 -0.74 4.65 -2.28
C TRP A 176 0.59 5.01 -1.60
N ARG A 177 1.50 5.74 -2.31
CA ARG A 177 2.72 6.27 -1.69
C ARG A 177 2.41 7.32 -0.62
N SER A 178 1.50 8.25 -0.92
CA SER A 178 1.08 9.27 0.04
C SER A 178 0.42 8.63 1.28
N TYR A 179 -0.47 7.68 1.08
CA TYR A 179 -1.14 6.95 2.15
C TYR A 179 -0.15 6.23 3.08
N ASN A 180 0.86 5.56 2.52
CA ASN A 180 1.85 4.81 3.30
C ASN A 180 3.07 5.65 3.72
N HIS A 181 3.03 6.97 3.55
CA HIS A 181 4.12 7.90 3.93
C HIS A 181 5.45 7.61 3.25
N ILE A 182 5.40 7.15 2.00
CA ILE A 182 6.56 6.88 1.15
C ILE A 182 6.86 8.14 0.36
N TYR A 183 7.84 8.92 0.82
CA TYR A 183 8.19 10.21 0.24
C TYR A 183 9.51 10.15 -0.52
N GLY A 184 9.62 11.00 -1.52
CA GLY A 184 10.81 11.21 -2.33
C GLY A 184 10.47 12.11 -3.51
N THR A 185 11.42 12.94 -3.93
CA THR A 185 11.25 13.84 -5.09
C THR A 185 11.46 13.11 -6.41
N LYS A 186 12.20 12.00 -6.36
CA LYS A 186 12.53 11.17 -7.52
C LYS A 186 12.20 9.70 -7.24
N ARG A 187 11.90 8.96 -8.31
CA ARG A 187 11.55 7.53 -8.20
C ARG A 187 12.57 6.68 -7.41
N PRO A 188 13.90 6.84 -7.56
CA PRO A 188 14.84 6.07 -6.73
C PRO A 188 14.72 6.35 -5.23
N GLU A 189 14.42 7.59 -4.84
CA GLU A 189 14.22 7.96 -3.43
C GLU A 189 12.94 7.32 -2.88
N GLN A 190 11.85 7.33 -3.67
CA GLN A 190 10.58 6.68 -3.30
C GLN A 190 10.74 5.17 -3.10
N LYS A 191 11.52 4.51 -3.98
CA LYS A 191 11.85 3.08 -3.86
C LYS A 191 12.63 2.77 -2.59
N THR A 192 13.68 3.56 -2.31
CA THR A 192 14.45 3.43 -1.07
C THR A 192 13.58 3.65 0.16
N ALA A 193 12.66 4.62 0.11
CA ALA A 193 11.71 4.88 1.19
C ALA A 193 10.73 3.71 1.41
N ALA A 194 10.24 3.07 0.34
CA ALA A 194 9.38 1.90 0.44
C ALA A 194 10.10 0.72 1.12
N ILE A 195 11.33 0.40 0.69
CA ILE A 195 12.15 -0.65 1.31
C ILE A 195 12.39 -0.35 2.80
N ALA A 196 12.80 0.89 3.12
CA ALA A 196 13.05 1.29 4.50
C ALA A 196 11.80 1.19 5.38
N ARG A 197 10.63 1.57 4.83
CA ARG A 197 9.35 1.48 5.52
C ARG A 197 8.92 0.02 5.75
N ALA A 198 9.09 -0.84 4.75
CA ALA A 198 8.83 -2.27 4.88
C ALA A 198 9.73 -2.89 5.97
N LYS A 199 11.02 -2.58 5.97
CA LYS A 199 11.95 -3.04 7.03
C LYS A 199 11.53 -2.58 8.42
N GLN A 200 11.05 -1.35 8.57
CA GLN A 200 10.54 -0.84 9.85
C GLN A 200 9.33 -1.63 10.37
N ILE A 201 8.41 -2.05 9.49
CA ILE A 201 7.17 -2.75 9.88
C ILE A 201 7.42 -4.24 10.10
N PHE A 202 8.13 -4.90 9.20
CA PHE A 202 8.25 -6.36 9.16
C PHE A 202 9.56 -6.89 9.76
N ASP A 203 10.48 -6.00 10.15
CA ASP A 203 11.80 -6.33 10.73
C ASP A 203 12.65 -7.27 9.84
N THR A 204 12.45 -7.17 8.52
CA THR A 204 13.16 -7.98 7.51
C THR A 204 13.45 -7.15 6.25
N ASP A 205 14.45 -7.57 5.50
CA ASP A 205 14.78 -6.94 4.22
C ASP A 205 13.84 -7.50 3.13
N ILE A 206 12.96 -6.63 2.62
CA ILE A 206 12.00 -6.97 1.55
C ILE A 206 12.47 -6.29 0.27
N PRO A 207 12.57 -7.03 -0.87
CA PRO A 207 12.92 -6.46 -2.16
C PRO A 207 11.99 -5.34 -2.62
N GLU A 208 12.47 -4.49 -3.53
CA GLU A 208 11.78 -3.30 -4.02
C GLU A 208 10.36 -3.59 -4.54
N ASP A 209 10.25 -4.45 -5.56
CA ASP A 209 8.96 -4.75 -6.21
C ASP A 209 7.95 -5.37 -5.22
N GLU A 210 8.45 -6.14 -4.24
CA GLU A 210 7.63 -6.72 -3.17
C GLU A 210 7.19 -5.66 -2.17
N SER A 211 8.08 -4.74 -1.78
CA SER A 211 7.75 -3.62 -0.90
C SER A 211 6.70 -2.70 -1.54
N GLU A 212 6.83 -2.36 -2.83
CA GLU A 212 5.84 -1.56 -3.55
C GLU A 212 4.48 -2.29 -3.61
N SER A 213 4.45 -3.61 -3.88
CA SER A 213 3.21 -4.38 -3.90
C SER A 213 2.53 -4.48 -2.51
N ILE A 214 3.30 -4.53 -1.42
CA ILE A 214 2.77 -4.52 -0.04
C ILE A 214 2.05 -3.20 0.25
N PHE A 215 2.68 -2.07 -0.05
CA PHE A 215 2.08 -0.76 0.24
C PHE A 215 0.93 -0.39 -0.70
N LEU A 216 0.98 -0.83 -1.95
CA LEU A 216 -0.17 -0.81 -2.85
C LEU A 216 -1.33 -1.60 -2.26
N GLY A 217 -1.07 -2.79 -1.72
CA GLY A 217 -2.05 -3.64 -1.06
C GLY A 217 -2.69 -2.97 0.15
N ASN A 218 -1.89 -2.38 1.04
CA ASN A 218 -2.40 -1.65 2.21
C ASN A 218 -3.40 -0.55 1.82
N TYR A 219 -3.08 0.24 0.81
CA TYR A 219 -3.97 1.30 0.33
C TYR A 219 -5.22 0.75 -0.37
N GLY A 220 -5.06 -0.26 -1.22
CA GLY A 220 -6.19 -0.89 -1.91
C GLY A 220 -7.18 -1.55 -0.94
N ILE A 221 -6.71 -2.15 0.14
CA ILE A 221 -7.57 -2.69 1.21
C ILE A 221 -8.32 -1.56 1.93
N HIS A 222 -7.67 -0.44 2.20
CA HIS A 222 -8.33 0.75 2.73
C HIS A 222 -9.47 1.23 1.81
N LEU A 223 -9.22 1.36 0.50
CA LEU A 223 -10.24 1.72 -0.49
C LEU A 223 -11.40 0.70 -0.55
N TYR A 224 -11.08 -0.59 -0.46
CA TYR A 224 -12.08 -1.65 -0.43
C TYR A 224 -13.10 -1.45 0.70
N TYR A 225 -12.63 -1.18 1.91
CA TYR A 225 -13.51 -0.97 3.06
C TYR A 225 -14.23 0.38 3.01
N GLN A 226 -13.61 1.43 2.51
CA GLN A 226 -14.30 2.71 2.28
C GLN A 226 -15.48 2.53 1.31
N ASN A 227 -15.27 1.87 0.17
CA ASN A 227 -16.32 1.66 -0.82
C ASN A 227 -17.48 0.78 -0.31
N LYS A 228 -17.23 -0.14 0.62
CA LYS A 228 -18.29 -0.95 1.24
C LYS A 228 -19.15 -0.15 2.20
N ASN A 229 -18.54 0.69 3.03
CA ASN A 229 -19.28 1.55 3.96
C ASN A 229 -20.25 2.49 3.22
N TYR A 230 -19.86 3.00 2.02
CA TYR A 230 -20.75 3.82 1.17
C TYR A 230 -21.91 3.05 0.53
N ARG A 231 -21.85 1.71 0.43
CA ARG A 231 -22.93 0.89 -0.17
C ARG A 231 -23.92 0.36 0.86
N GLU A 232 -23.59 0.46 2.13
CA GLU A 232 -24.44 0.02 3.25
C GLU A 232 -25.26 1.16 3.88
N GLU A 233 -25.01 2.43 3.48
CA GLU A 233 -25.81 3.63 3.76
C GLU A 233 -26.85 3.89 2.65
#